data_1c244ad2a33e724c57d53ce4ac9fef9e
#
_entry.id   1c244ad2a33e724c57d53ce4ac9fef9e
#
_cell.length_a   1.000
_cell.length_b   1.000
_cell.length_c   1.000
_cell.angle_alpha   90.00
_cell.angle_beta   90.00
_cell.angle_gamma   90.00
#
_symmetry.space_group_name_H-M   'P 1'
#
loop_
_entity.id
_entity.type
_entity.pdbx_description
1 polymer ?
#
loop_
_entity_poly.entity_id
_entity_poly.type
_entity_poly.pdbx_seq_one_letter_code
_entity_poly.pdbx_strand_id
1 'polypeptide(L)'
;MGRISMPQGKGSLMHNRRDYEKIGKPLPENINPDLSKDNITLVDKALRQAYREIFGEALDQYNSKQKRADRRIEDYYDHIQKSRNGEKLFYEDVVQWGSMEDFTDAETRQKAKNALVEYADTFEARNPNLRLVGAYIHMDEASPHLHIDYIPVARGYSRGMMARNSLDRAMKEMGFVPEKENRKNNATKLWKERERKVFGEMCRGVGLAVEAERPARGSLSVAEYKDARDQMMGEIEQECEGKKAEIEILKTTETELKKSVAKIGTEAAEIAKQEGKDIQILSVKEINAIQTAKTKFGHSDQVLVNEEDFKHLKRTAKYVGIAIQRILKPLKDKIERLNTTITNLKQQVKNLSDSIADKDRDIEDLSDRLANMTTINSENQRVRMKYQRYIDYCMKECRKNGVKILTVDEFSRGARNDLIR
;
A
#
# COMPACT_ATOMS: atom_id res chain seq x y z
N MET A 1 10.60 -2.20 -6.79
CA MET A 1 9.59 -2.00 -7.86
C MET A 1 8.32 -1.50 -7.23
N GLY A 2 7.86 -0.31 -7.63
CA GLY A 2 6.67 0.28 -7.04
C GLY A 2 5.38 -0.24 -7.68
N ARG A 3 4.33 -0.40 -6.85
CA ARG A 3 2.99 -0.78 -7.29
C ARG A 3 2.19 0.46 -7.67
N ILE A 4 1.34 0.36 -8.69
CA ILE A 4 0.36 1.39 -8.99
C ILE A 4 -0.87 1.22 -8.10
N SER A 5 -1.21 2.27 -7.37
CA SER A 5 -2.40 2.36 -6.52
C SER A 5 -3.36 3.44 -7.05
N MET A 6 -4.67 3.16 -7.01
CA MET A 6 -5.70 4.13 -7.43
C MET A 6 -6.99 3.89 -6.63
N PRO A 7 -6.96 4.03 -5.29
CA PRO A 7 -8.15 3.95 -4.47
C PRO A 7 -9.07 5.15 -4.72
N GLN A 8 -10.34 4.98 -4.40
CA GLN A 8 -11.29 6.08 -4.37
C GLN A 8 -11.02 6.94 -3.12
N GLY A 9 -10.85 8.24 -3.31
CA GLY A 9 -10.66 9.19 -2.23
C GLY A 9 -11.95 9.52 -1.46
N LYS A 10 -11.79 10.21 -0.34
CA LYS A 10 -12.90 10.63 0.53
C LYS A 10 -13.63 11.90 0.02
N GLY A 11 -13.07 12.60 -0.97
CA GLY A 11 -13.62 13.84 -1.51
C GLY A 11 -13.48 15.04 -0.56
N SER A 12 -12.33 15.15 0.12
CA SER A 12 -12.08 16.21 1.08
C SER A 12 -11.27 17.34 0.47
N LEU A 13 -11.94 18.33 -0.10
CA LEU A 13 -11.27 19.53 -0.66
C LEU A 13 -10.41 20.26 0.37
N MET A 14 -10.78 20.22 1.66
CA MET A 14 -9.98 20.77 2.75
C MET A 14 -8.61 20.08 2.84
N HIS A 15 -8.58 18.75 2.77
CA HIS A 15 -7.34 17.98 2.77
C HIS A 15 -6.54 18.22 1.50
N ASN A 16 -7.20 18.20 0.35
CA ASN A 16 -6.55 18.34 -0.96
C ASN A 16 -5.88 19.72 -1.10
N ARG A 17 -6.53 20.78 -0.60
CA ARG A 17 -6.01 22.16 -0.60
C ARG A 17 -5.08 22.49 0.56
N ARG A 18 -4.92 21.60 1.55
CA ARG A 18 -4.21 21.90 2.81
C ARG A 18 -4.82 23.09 3.58
N ASP A 19 -6.13 23.30 3.51
CA ASP A 19 -6.86 24.43 4.09
C ASP A 19 -7.12 24.28 5.61
N TYR A 20 -6.28 23.55 6.33
CA TYR A 20 -6.44 23.28 7.75
C TYR A 20 -6.42 24.54 8.61
N GLU A 21 -5.47 25.44 8.38
CA GLU A 21 -5.37 26.72 9.10
C GLU A 21 -6.59 27.62 8.87
N LYS A 22 -7.11 27.67 7.63
CA LYS A 22 -8.25 28.50 7.27
C LYS A 22 -9.52 28.14 8.05
N ILE A 23 -9.60 26.92 8.56
CA ILE A 23 -10.76 26.42 9.31
C ILE A 23 -10.43 26.18 10.79
N GLY A 24 -9.25 26.61 11.25
CA GLY A 24 -8.82 26.49 12.64
C GLY A 24 -8.56 25.04 13.11
N LYS A 25 -8.21 24.13 12.18
CA LYS A 25 -7.86 22.75 12.51
C LYS A 25 -6.34 22.56 12.52
N PRO A 26 -5.80 21.71 13.42
CA PRO A 26 -4.40 21.36 13.39
C PRO A 26 -4.07 20.57 12.12
N LEU A 27 -2.83 20.72 11.67
CA LEU A 27 -2.28 19.90 10.58
C LEU A 27 -2.17 18.43 11.06
N PRO A 28 -2.62 17.45 10.26
CA PRO A 28 -2.43 16.03 10.58
C PRO A 28 -0.96 15.64 10.74
N GLU A 29 -0.67 14.72 11.65
CA GLU A 29 0.70 14.30 11.99
C GLU A 29 1.48 13.66 10.81
N ASN A 30 0.77 13.09 9.85
CA ASN A 30 1.37 12.49 8.65
C ASN A 30 1.81 13.53 7.60
N ILE A 31 1.53 14.82 7.81
CA ILE A 31 1.91 15.90 6.90
C ILE A 31 3.15 16.60 7.46
N ASN A 32 4.20 16.65 6.64
CA ASN A 32 5.42 17.38 6.97
C ASN A 32 5.32 18.83 6.44
N PRO A 33 5.16 19.85 7.30
CA PRO A 33 5.00 21.23 6.87
C PRO A 33 6.20 21.79 6.10
N ASP A 34 7.42 21.29 6.37
CA ASP A 34 8.63 21.75 5.67
C ASP A 34 8.64 21.35 4.18
N LEU A 35 7.91 20.29 3.83
CA LEU A 35 7.78 19.79 2.46
C LEU A 35 6.53 20.32 1.75
N SER A 36 5.61 20.99 2.45
CA SER A 36 4.35 21.51 1.86
C SER A 36 4.58 22.51 0.72
N LYS A 37 5.74 23.17 0.69
CA LYS A 37 6.17 24.04 -0.40
C LYS A 37 6.36 23.30 -1.74
N ASP A 38 6.58 22.00 -1.70
CA ASP A 38 6.79 21.16 -2.88
C ASP A 38 5.50 20.57 -3.44
N ASN A 39 4.36 20.79 -2.74
CA ASN A 39 3.03 20.44 -3.22
C ASN A 39 2.68 21.25 -4.46
N ILE A 40 1.90 20.64 -5.36
CA ILE A 40 1.46 21.28 -6.60
C ILE A 40 -0.06 21.26 -6.67
N THR A 41 -0.65 22.40 -6.94
CA THR A 41 -2.04 22.53 -7.36
C THR A 41 -2.07 22.79 -8.87
N LEU A 42 -2.46 21.79 -9.65
CA LEU A 42 -2.59 21.90 -11.11
C LEU A 42 -3.97 22.44 -11.51
N VAL A 43 -5.02 21.99 -10.81
CA VAL A 43 -6.40 22.44 -11.03
C VAL A 43 -7.08 22.64 -9.69
N ASP A 44 -7.78 23.77 -9.54
CA ASP A 44 -8.64 24.07 -8.40
C ASP A 44 -9.82 24.93 -8.83
N LYS A 45 -10.94 24.31 -9.17
CA LYS A 45 -12.16 25.01 -9.63
C LYS A 45 -13.20 25.06 -8.53
N ALA A 46 -13.90 26.19 -8.42
CA ALA A 46 -15.07 26.27 -7.56
C ALA A 46 -16.18 25.36 -8.09
N LEU A 47 -16.59 24.35 -7.30
CA LEU A 47 -17.55 23.32 -7.74
C LEU A 47 -18.86 23.90 -8.28
N ARG A 48 -19.43 24.91 -7.63
CA ARG A 48 -20.70 25.52 -8.07
C ARG A 48 -20.56 26.20 -9.43
N GLN A 49 -19.40 26.82 -9.68
CA GLN A 49 -19.11 27.41 -10.99
C GLN A 49 -18.91 26.34 -12.05
N ALA A 50 -18.16 25.28 -11.74
CA ALA A 50 -17.97 24.13 -12.63
C ALA A 50 -19.32 23.49 -13.02
N TYR A 51 -20.24 23.33 -12.07
CA TYR A 51 -21.59 22.83 -12.36
C TYR A 51 -22.37 23.70 -13.32
N ARG A 52 -22.27 25.04 -13.21
CA ARG A 52 -22.92 25.97 -14.14
C ARG A 52 -22.31 25.85 -15.54
N GLU A 53 -20.99 25.78 -15.63
CA GLU A 53 -20.28 25.65 -16.92
C GLU A 53 -20.60 24.31 -17.62
N ILE A 54 -20.68 23.22 -16.85
CA ILE A 54 -20.88 21.86 -17.39
C ILE A 54 -22.34 21.59 -17.73
N PHE A 55 -23.27 22.00 -16.87
CA PHE A 55 -24.67 21.59 -16.94
C PHE A 55 -25.64 22.73 -17.20
N GLY A 56 -25.19 23.99 -17.21
CA GLY A 56 -26.07 25.18 -17.34
C GLY A 56 -26.96 25.10 -18.59
N GLU A 57 -26.39 24.86 -19.74
CA GLU A 57 -27.15 24.72 -20.99
C GLU A 57 -28.22 23.62 -20.91
N ALA A 58 -27.85 22.46 -20.40
CA ALA A 58 -28.78 21.33 -20.26
C ALA A 58 -29.88 21.62 -19.23
N LEU A 59 -29.58 22.38 -18.20
CA LEU A 59 -30.52 22.87 -17.18
C LEU A 59 -31.52 23.84 -17.79
N ASP A 60 -31.06 24.83 -18.54
CA ASP A 60 -31.90 25.86 -19.19
C ASP A 60 -32.84 25.18 -20.19
N GLN A 61 -32.32 24.25 -21.02
CA GLN A 61 -33.13 23.46 -21.96
C GLN A 61 -34.17 22.60 -21.24
N TYR A 62 -33.85 22.04 -20.09
CA TYR A 62 -34.79 21.28 -19.27
C TYR A 62 -35.89 22.21 -18.72
N ASN A 63 -35.50 23.33 -18.09
CA ASN A 63 -36.40 24.26 -17.43
C ASN A 63 -37.37 24.92 -18.41
N SER A 64 -36.90 25.24 -19.61
CA SER A 64 -37.75 25.85 -20.68
C SER A 64 -38.93 24.94 -21.07
N LYS A 65 -38.79 23.63 -20.95
CA LYS A 65 -39.84 22.64 -21.26
C LYS A 65 -40.83 22.41 -20.09
N GLN A 66 -40.52 22.94 -18.89
CA GLN A 66 -41.34 22.69 -17.70
C GLN A 66 -42.45 23.75 -17.61
N LYS A 67 -43.71 23.35 -17.78
CA LYS A 67 -44.88 24.20 -17.61
C LYS A 67 -45.14 24.61 -16.15
N ARG A 68 -44.80 23.69 -15.21
CA ARG A 68 -45.00 23.89 -13.76
C ARG A 68 -43.71 24.35 -13.10
N ALA A 69 -43.79 25.39 -12.26
CA ALA A 69 -42.63 25.95 -11.56
C ALA A 69 -41.98 24.94 -10.58
N ASP A 70 -42.79 24.12 -9.90
CA ASP A 70 -42.34 23.08 -8.96
C ASP A 70 -41.52 21.96 -9.59
N ARG A 71 -41.51 21.84 -10.94
CA ARG A 71 -40.70 20.86 -11.69
C ARG A 71 -39.39 21.47 -12.23
N ARG A 72 -39.21 22.78 -12.08
CA ARG A 72 -37.97 23.43 -12.48
C ARG A 72 -36.88 23.19 -11.44
N ILE A 73 -35.66 23.07 -11.89
CA ILE A 73 -34.48 22.99 -11.06
C ILE A 73 -33.81 24.35 -11.08
N GLU A 74 -33.72 25.01 -9.93
CA GLU A 74 -33.11 26.33 -9.82
C GLU A 74 -31.61 26.31 -9.96
N ASP A 75 -30.97 25.37 -9.26
CA ASP A 75 -29.53 25.18 -9.28
C ASP A 75 -29.23 23.66 -9.27
N TYR A 76 -28.49 23.18 -10.28
CA TYR A 76 -28.22 21.76 -10.42
C TYR A 76 -27.21 21.26 -9.40
N TYR A 77 -26.29 22.10 -8.93
CA TYR A 77 -25.39 21.76 -7.81
C TYR A 77 -26.18 21.46 -6.54
N ASP A 78 -27.10 22.35 -6.16
CA ASP A 78 -27.97 22.14 -5.00
C ASP A 78 -28.90 20.93 -5.19
N HIS A 79 -29.35 20.68 -6.40
CA HIS A 79 -30.16 19.51 -6.72
C HIS A 79 -29.38 18.20 -6.47
N ILE A 80 -28.13 18.10 -6.92
CA ILE A 80 -27.26 16.94 -6.66
C ILE A 80 -26.90 16.85 -5.18
N GLN A 81 -26.57 17.95 -4.52
CA GLN A 81 -26.26 17.96 -3.09
C GLN A 81 -27.39 17.42 -2.22
N LYS A 82 -28.64 17.67 -2.62
CA LYS A 82 -29.85 17.20 -1.93
C LYS A 82 -30.33 15.83 -2.43
N SER A 83 -29.72 15.29 -3.49
CA SER A 83 -30.13 14.01 -4.09
C SER A 83 -29.91 12.87 -3.10
N ARG A 84 -30.84 11.89 -3.14
CA ARG A 84 -30.79 10.67 -2.37
C ARG A 84 -30.47 9.44 -3.22
N ASN A 85 -30.14 9.64 -4.49
CA ASN A 85 -29.89 8.57 -5.45
C ASN A 85 -28.43 8.09 -5.43
N GLY A 86 -27.59 8.65 -4.54
CA GLY A 86 -26.20 8.24 -4.37
C GLY A 86 -25.20 8.98 -5.28
N GLU A 87 -25.66 9.99 -6.06
CA GLU A 87 -24.74 10.87 -6.78
C GLU A 87 -23.92 11.70 -5.79
N LYS A 88 -22.61 11.85 -6.08
CA LYS A 88 -21.73 12.75 -5.36
C LYS A 88 -21.54 14.03 -6.19
N LEU A 89 -21.31 15.17 -5.53
CA LEU A 89 -21.00 16.42 -6.21
C LEU A 89 -19.76 16.29 -7.10
N PHE A 90 -18.78 15.54 -6.66
CA PHE A 90 -17.60 15.14 -7.43
C PHE A 90 -17.09 13.80 -6.91
N TYR A 91 -16.25 13.16 -7.69
CA TYR A 91 -15.57 11.93 -7.34
C TYR A 91 -14.07 12.20 -7.25
N GLU A 92 -13.40 11.53 -6.34
CA GLU A 92 -11.98 11.62 -6.13
C GLU A 92 -11.34 10.27 -6.32
N ASP A 93 -10.19 10.23 -6.98
CA ASP A 93 -9.28 9.10 -6.96
C ASP A 93 -7.89 9.57 -6.53
N VAL A 94 -7.21 8.74 -5.75
CA VAL A 94 -5.83 9.00 -5.30
C VAL A 94 -4.89 8.15 -6.13
N VAL A 95 -4.04 8.79 -6.92
CA VAL A 95 -3.11 8.12 -7.83
C VAL A 95 -1.72 8.12 -7.24
N GLN A 96 -1.12 6.93 -7.08
CA GLN A 96 0.18 6.76 -6.46
C GLN A 96 0.97 5.64 -7.13
N TRP A 97 2.29 5.83 -7.21
CA TRP A 97 3.28 4.78 -7.49
C TRP A 97 4.06 4.48 -6.22
N GLY A 98 4.26 3.20 -5.93
CA GLY A 98 5.10 2.74 -4.82
C GLY A 98 4.47 2.94 -3.44
N SER A 99 5.25 2.61 -2.43
CA SER A 99 4.98 2.78 -1.01
C SER A 99 6.03 3.72 -0.38
N MET A 100 5.90 4.05 0.88
CA MET A 100 6.88 4.86 1.61
C MET A 100 8.32 4.33 1.46
N GLU A 101 8.50 3.02 1.39
CA GLU A 101 9.81 2.37 1.27
C GLU A 101 10.48 2.56 -0.09
N ASP A 102 9.71 2.85 -1.15
CA ASP A 102 10.22 3.10 -2.50
C ASP A 102 10.80 4.51 -2.66
N PHE A 103 10.52 5.44 -1.72
CA PHE A 103 10.92 6.85 -1.80
C PHE A 103 12.13 7.18 -0.92
N THR A 104 13.22 6.44 -1.10
CA THR A 104 14.45 6.58 -0.30
C THR A 104 15.36 7.74 -0.73
N ASP A 105 15.12 8.29 -1.92
CA ASP A 105 15.95 9.35 -2.50
C ASP A 105 15.12 10.43 -3.21
N ALA A 106 15.71 11.62 -3.38
CA ALA A 106 15.04 12.77 -3.97
C ALA A 106 14.77 12.58 -5.49
N GLU A 107 15.60 11.80 -6.19
CA GLU A 107 15.47 11.55 -7.63
C GLU A 107 14.20 10.72 -7.90
N THR A 108 13.98 9.67 -7.13
CA THR A 108 12.79 8.83 -7.21
C THR A 108 11.52 9.63 -6.90
N ARG A 109 11.54 10.50 -5.87
CA ARG A 109 10.43 11.41 -5.58
C ARG A 109 10.15 12.37 -6.74
N GLN A 110 11.19 12.92 -7.38
CA GLN A 110 11.03 13.81 -8.52
C GLN A 110 10.48 13.08 -9.76
N LYS A 111 10.94 11.86 -10.04
CA LYS A 111 10.38 11.02 -11.11
C LYS A 111 8.89 10.73 -10.89
N ALA A 112 8.50 10.34 -9.67
CA ALA A 112 7.11 10.12 -9.33
C ALA A 112 6.27 11.40 -9.52
N LYS A 113 6.76 12.55 -9.05
CA LYS A 113 6.13 13.86 -9.26
C LYS A 113 5.89 14.14 -10.75
N ASN A 114 6.89 13.91 -11.60
CA ASN A 114 6.77 14.15 -13.04
C ASN A 114 5.70 13.25 -13.69
N ALA A 115 5.66 11.97 -13.32
CA ALA A 115 4.62 11.04 -13.80
C ALA A 115 3.21 11.45 -13.34
N LEU A 116 3.07 11.94 -12.10
CA LEU A 116 1.78 12.42 -11.57
C LEU A 116 1.30 13.69 -12.29
N VAL A 117 2.23 14.62 -12.62
CA VAL A 117 1.93 15.82 -13.42
C VAL A 117 1.44 15.41 -14.81
N GLU A 118 2.19 14.56 -15.52
CA GLU A 118 1.81 14.08 -16.87
C GLU A 118 0.44 13.38 -16.86
N TYR A 119 0.18 12.59 -15.80
CA TYR A 119 -1.09 11.90 -15.64
C TYR A 119 -2.26 12.90 -15.49
N ALA A 120 -2.10 13.94 -14.67
CA ALA A 120 -3.13 14.96 -14.48
C ALA A 120 -3.36 15.80 -15.74
N ASP A 121 -2.29 16.25 -16.39
CA ASP A 121 -2.36 17.10 -17.60
C ASP A 121 -3.10 16.43 -18.76
N THR A 122 -2.95 15.12 -18.88
CA THR A 122 -3.59 14.34 -19.95
C THR A 122 -4.93 13.71 -19.56
N PHE A 123 -5.41 13.94 -18.33
CA PHE A 123 -6.59 13.26 -17.78
C PHE A 123 -7.88 13.52 -18.57
N GLU A 124 -8.25 14.77 -18.83
CA GLU A 124 -9.50 15.11 -19.55
C GLU A 124 -9.47 14.63 -21.01
N ALA A 125 -8.29 14.66 -21.65
CA ALA A 125 -8.14 14.17 -23.03
C ALA A 125 -8.41 12.66 -23.12
N ARG A 126 -7.98 11.89 -22.12
CA ARG A 126 -8.26 10.45 -22.04
C ARG A 126 -9.68 10.13 -21.56
N ASN A 127 -10.30 11.07 -20.85
CA ASN A 127 -11.56 10.88 -20.13
C ASN A 127 -12.57 12.00 -20.49
N PRO A 128 -13.08 12.06 -21.73
CA PRO A 128 -13.89 13.19 -22.21
C PRO A 128 -15.22 13.37 -21.45
N ASN A 129 -15.69 12.35 -20.76
CA ASN A 129 -16.90 12.39 -19.93
C ASN A 129 -16.60 12.69 -18.44
N LEU A 130 -15.34 12.95 -18.08
CA LEU A 130 -14.93 13.32 -16.73
C LEU A 130 -14.33 14.73 -16.75
N ARG A 131 -15.01 15.69 -16.12
CA ARG A 131 -14.55 17.09 -16.05
C ARG A 131 -13.72 17.32 -14.80
N LEU A 132 -12.45 17.64 -14.99
CA LEU A 132 -11.50 17.87 -13.91
C LEU A 132 -11.83 19.17 -13.17
N VAL A 133 -12.00 19.07 -11.85
CA VAL A 133 -12.29 20.21 -10.97
C VAL A 133 -11.23 20.41 -9.90
N GLY A 134 -10.42 19.38 -9.60
CA GLY A 134 -9.28 19.47 -8.71
C GLY A 134 -8.18 18.50 -9.13
N ALA A 135 -6.93 18.94 -9.03
CA ALA A 135 -5.75 18.10 -9.19
C ALA A 135 -4.64 18.62 -8.28
N TYR A 136 -4.34 17.88 -7.23
CA TYR A 136 -3.43 18.27 -6.16
C TYR A 136 -2.39 17.18 -5.94
N ILE A 137 -1.12 17.51 -6.15
CA ILE A 137 0.00 16.60 -5.89
C ILE A 137 0.55 16.92 -4.52
N HIS A 138 0.47 15.97 -3.61
CA HIS A 138 1.04 16.06 -2.28
C HIS A 138 2.43 15.46 -2.26
N MET A 139 3.41 16.29 -1.93
CA MET A 139 4.82 15.92 -1.74
C MET A 139 5.20 15.94 -0.26
N ASP A 140 4.30 16.36 0.61
CA ASP A 140 4.49 16.58 2.04
C ASP A 140 4.06 15.40 2.93
N GLU A 141 3.68 14.30 2.32
CA GLU A 141 3.42 13.03 3.00
C GLU A 141 4.52 11.99 2.70
N ALA A 142 4.43 10.84 3.36
CA ALA A 142 5.42 9.76 3.23
C ALA A 142 5.65 9.34 1.76
N SER A 143 4.60 9.32 0.94
CA SER A 143 4.65 8.96 -0.47
C SER A 143 4.02 10.07 -1.32
N PRO A 144 4.67 10.53 -2.40
CA PRO A 144 4.05 11.41 -3.38
C PRO A 144 2.80 10.79 -4.00
N HIS A 145 1.71 11.53 -4.02
CA HIS A 145 0.45 11.09 -4.61
C HIS A 145 -0.35 12.25 -5.16
N LEU A 146 -1.26 11.95 -6.10
CA LEU A 146 -2.15 12.90 -6.74
C LEU A 146 -3.58 12.65 -6.30
N HIS A 147 -4.24 13.66 -5.73
CA HIS A 147 -5.68 13.72 -5.60
C HIS A 147 -6.26 14.27 -6.89
N ILE A 148 -7.09 13.52 -7.57
CA ILE A 148 -7.75 13.92 -8.80
C ILE A 148 -9.27 13.94 -8.61
N ASP A 149 -9.84 15.14 -8.65
CA ASP A 149 -11.25 15.40 -8.40
C ASP A 149 -11.97 15.70 -9.71
N TYR A 150 -13.03 14.97 -10.02
CA TYR A 150 -13.74 15.11 -11.28
C TYR A 150 -15.26 15.02 -11.14
N ILE A 151 -15.99 15.67 -12.06
CA ILE A 151 -17.43 15.58 -12.22
C ILE A 151 -17.73 14.71 -13.44
N PRO A 152 -18.45 13.59 -13.27
CA PRO A 152 -18.86 12.76 -14.43
C PRO A 152 -20.02 13.41 -15.16
N VAL A 153 -19.93 13.40 -16.51
CA VAL A 153 -20.91 14.01 -17.41
C VAL A 153 -21.44 12.97 -18.36
N ALA A 154 -22.60 12.43 -18.07
CA ALA A 154 -23.32 11.52 -18.98
C ALA A 154 -24.33 12.31 -19.82
N ARG A 155 -24.48 11.92 -21.09
CA ARG A 155 -25.31 12.63 -22.09
C ARG A 155 -26.36 11.70 -22.72
N GLY A 156 -27.13 12.25 -23.64
CA GLY A 156 -28.06 11.46 -24.45
C GLY A 156 -29.26 10.90 -23.70
N TYR A 157 -29.74 11.59 -22.67
CA TYR A 157 -30.95 11.21 -21.96
C TYR A 157 -32.21 11.63 -22.74
N SER A 158 -33.15 10.72 -22.96
CA SER A 158 -34.42 10.98 -23.62
C SER A 158 -35.43 11.70 -22.71
N ARG A 159 -35.28 11.65 -21.38
CA ARG A 159 -36.15 12.27 -20.39
C ARG A 159 -35.34 13.06 -19.36
N GLY A 160 -35.87 14.20 -18.91
CA GLY A 160 -35.22 15.09 -17.95
C GLY A 160 -34.12 15.93 -18.62
N MET A 161 -33.06 16.26 -17.88
CA MET A 161 -31.90 16.96 -18.43
C MET A 161 -31.14 16.08 -19.41
N MET A 162 -30.67 16.64 -20.52
CA MET A 162 -29.93 15.90 -21.55
C MET A 162 -28.50 15.56 -21.13
N ALA A 163 -27.92 16.32 -20.21
CA ALA A 163 -26.63 16.03 -19.56
C ALA A 163 -26.83 15.97 -18.05
N ARG A 164 -26.22 15.00 -17.40
CA ARG A 164 -26.35 14.77 -15.93
C ARG A 164 -25.05 14.28 -15.32
N ASN A 165 -24.92 14.51 -14.03
CA ASN A 165 -23.92 13.86 -13.20
C ASN A 165 -24.33 12.39 -13.01
N SER A 166 -23.63 11.47 -13.66
CA SER A 166 -23.82 10.02 -13.52
C SER A 166 -22.54 9.30 -13.85
N LEU A 167 -21.90 8.73 -12.82
CA LEU A 167 -20.60 8.08 -12.97
C LEU A 167 -20.67 6.84 -13.87
N ASP A 168 -21.57 5.92 -13.57
CA ASP A 168 -21.69 4.66 -14.30
C ASP A 168 -21.97 4.90 -15.77
N ARG A 169 -22.93 5.79 -16.08
CA ARG A 169 -23.27 6.08 -17.47
C ARG A 169 -22.14 6.83 -18.20
N ALA A 170 -21.46 7.76 -17.56
CA ALA A 170 -20.31 8.45 -18.13
C ALA A 170 -19.19 7.46 -18.49
N MET A 171 -18.93 6.46 -17.63
CA MET A 171 -17.97 5.40 -17.92
C MET A 171 -18.41 4.53 -19.11
N LYS A 172 -19.68 4.13 -19.14
CA LYS A 172 -20.24 3.33 -20.27
C LYS A 172 -20.20 4.09 -21.60
N GLU A 173 -20.47 5.39 -21.61
CA GLU A 173 -20.34 6.25 -22.79
C GLU A 173 -18.91 6.35 -23.31
N MET A 174 -17.90 6.22 -22.41
CA MET A 174 -16.48 6.13 -22.77
C MET A 174 -16.06 4.71 -23.21
N GLY A 175 -16.99 3.76 -23.31
CA GLY A 175 -16.73 2.39 -23.80
C GLY A 175 -16.43 1.36 -22.71
N PHE A 176 -16.49 1.71 -21.43
CA PHE A 176 -16.28 0.76 -20.34
C PHE A 176 -17.56 -0.03 -20.04
N VAL A 177 -17.85 -0.99 -20.90
CA VAL A 177 -19.05 -1.84 -20.78
C VAL A 177 -18.62 -3.24 -20.40
N PRO A 178 -18.93 -3.72 -19.18
CA PRO A 178 -18.61 -5.08 -18.77
C PRO A 178 -19.52 -6.10 -19.48
N GLU A 179 -18.99 -7.27 -19.86
CA GLU A 179 -19.78 -8.35 -20.49
C GLU A 179 -20.91 -8.84 -19.56
N LYS A 180 -20.64 -8.97 -18.26
CA LYS A 180 -21.62 -9.27 -17.22
C LYS A 180 -21.45 -8.27 -16.09
N GLU A 181 -22.41 -7.35 -15.99
CA GLU A 181 -22.38 -6.33 -14.96
C GLU A 181 -22.75 -6.91 -13.59
N ASN A 182 -21.90 -6.71 -12.62
CA ASN A 182 -22.13 -7.05 -11.22
C ASN A 182 -21.26 -6.16 -10.31
N ARG A 183 -21.40 -6.32 -9.00
CA ARG A 183 -20.63 -5.53 -8.03
C ARG A 183 -19.11 -5.62 -8.21
N LYS A 184 -18.59 -6.77 -8.70
CA LYS A 184 -17.15 -7.03 -8.90
C LYS A 184 -16.68 -6.67 -10.31
N ASN A 185 -17.57 -6.52 -11.27
CA ASN A 185 -17.30 -6.22 -12.67
C ASN A 185 -18.28 -5.14 -13.13
N ASN A 186 -17.86 -3.89 -13.13
CA ASN A 186 -18.64 -2.73 -13.51
C ASN A 186 -17.79 -1.73 -14.29
N ALA A 187 -18.46 -0.75 -14.88
CA ALA A 187 -17.82 0.24 -15.75
C ALA A 187 -16.67 1.00 -15.06
N THR A 188 -16.85 1.40 -13.80
CA THR A 188 -15.82 2.11 -13.02
C THR A 188 -14.58 1.26 -12.79
N LYS A 189 -14.74 -0.05 -12.55
CA LYS A 189 -13.60 -0.95 -12.35
C LYS A 189 -12.78 -1.12 -13.63
N LEU A 190 -13.44 -1.33 -14.77
CA LEU A 190 -12.77 -1.42 -16.07
C LEU A 190 -12.01 -0.14 -16.40
N TRP A 191 -12.63 1.01 -16.13
CA TRP A 191 -11.98 2.31 -16.26
C TRP A 191 -10.73 2.42 -15.38
N LYS A 192 -10.83 2.10 -14.09
CA LYS A 192 -9.68 2.12 -13.17
C LYS A 192 -8.56 1.17 -13.58
N GLU A 193 -8.87 0.02 -14.14
CA GLU A 193 -7.87 -0.91 -14.68
C GLU A 193 -7.11 -0.28 -15.85
N ARG A 194 -7.82 0.39 -16.77
CA ARG A 194 -7.18 1.14 -17.85
C ARG A 194 -6.31 2.27 -17.33
N GLU A 195 -6.81 3.08 -16.39
CA GLU A 195 -6.09 4.24 -15.87
C GLU A 195 -4.83 3.81 -15.08
N ARG A 196 -4.87 2.71 -14.34
CA ARG A 196 -3.67 2.15 -13.70
C ARG A 196 -2.60 1.75 -14.72
N LYS A 197 -3.00 1.13 -15.83
CA LYS A 197 -2.05 0.78 -16.91
C LYS A 197 -1.42 2.02 -17.52
N VAL A 198 -2.23 3.02 -17.84
CA VAL A 198 -1.76 4.31 -18.38
C VAL A 198 -0.75 4.97 -17.43
N PHE A 199 -1.10 5.09 -16.14
CA PHE A 199 -0.18 5.67 -15.16
C PHE A 199 1.09 4.82 -14.97
N GLY A 200 0.96 3.49 -15.04
CA GLY A 200 2.11 2.59 -15.02
C GLY A 200 3.07 2.79 -16.20
N GLU A 201 2.54 3.09 -17.39
CA GLU A 201 3.36 3.42 -18.58
C GLU A 201 4.09 4.76 -18.40
N MET A 202 3.42 5.77 -17.88
CA MET A 202 4.03 7.07 -17.55
C MET A 202 5.15 6.92 -16.51
N CYS A 203 4.93 6.12 -15.47
CA CYS A 203 5.96 5.80 -14.48
C CYS A 203 7.19 5.13 -15.13
N ARG A 204 6.97 4.17 -16.04
CA ARG A 204 8.07 3.54 -16.78
C ARG A 204 8.81 4.54 -17.70
N GLY A 205 8.04 5.46 -18.32
CA GLY A 205 8.60 6.53 -19.18
C GLY A 205 9.58 7.44 -18.44
N VAL A 206 9.35 7.72 -17.17
CA VAL A 206 10.28 8.50 -16.32
C VAL A 206 11.34 7.64 -15.62
N GLY A 207 11.42 6.33 -15.94
CA GLY A 207 12.42 5.42 -15.39
C GLY A 207 12.09 4.84 -14.02
N LEU A 208 10.83 4.80 -13.63
CA LEU A 208 10.36 4.09 -12.43
C LEU A 208 10.03 2.64 -12.76
N ALA A 209 10.52 1.70 -11.97
CA ALA A 209 10.21 0.29 -12.11
C ALA A 209 8.80 -0.01 -11.56
N VAL A 210 7.89 -0.50 -12.40
CA VAL A 210 6.50 -0.79 -12.05
C VAL A 210 6.31 -2.29 -11.88
N GLU A 211 5.75 -2.70 -10.73
CA GLU A 211 5.38 -4.09 -10.46
C GLU A 211 4.30 -4.57 -11.45
N ALA A 212 4.39 -5.81 -11.89
CA ALA A 212 3.35 -6.40 -12.75
C ALA A 212 1.99 -6.42 -12.02
N GLU A 213 0.92 -6.05 -12.74
CA GLU A 213 -0.43 -6.12 -12.17
C GLU A 213 -0.72 -7.55 -11.70
N ARG A 214 -0.96 -7.73 -10.41
CA ARG A 214 -1.51 -8.98 -9.90
C ARG A 214 -2.98 -9.04 -10.29
N PRO A 215 -3.50 -10.20 -10.73
CA PRO A 215 -4.91 -10.33 -11.01
C PRO A 215 -5.72 -9.92 -9.78
N ALA A 216 -6.80 -9.17 -9.99
CA ALA A 216 -7.66 -8.69 -8.92
C ALA A 216 -8.09 -9.87 -8.05
N ARG A 217 -7.68 -9.89 -6.78
CA ARG A 217 -8.10 -10.91 -5.82
C ARG A 217 -9.62 -10.89 -5.75
N GLY A 218 -10.25 -12.02 -6.05
CA GLY A 218 -11.70 -12.17 -5.90
C GLY A 218 -12.11 -11.72 -4.51
N SER A 219 -13.21 -10.96 -4.37
CA SER A 219 -13.69 -10.58 -3.04
C SER A 219 -14.17 -11.85 -2.36
N LEU A 220 -13.43 -12.28 -1.34
CA LEU A 220 -13.84 -13.31 -0.42
C LEU A 220 -15.04 -12.79 0.40
N SER A 221 -15.94 -13.65 0.80
CA SER A 221 -16.92 -13.33 1.84
C SER A 221 -16.16 -13.05 3.15
N VAL A 222 -16.80 -12.39 4.12
CA VAL A 222 -16.19 -12.11 5.44
C VAL A 222 -15.74 -13.41 6.13
N ALA A 223 -16.47 -14.52 5.94
CA ALA A 223 -16.10 -15.82 6.47
C ALA A 223 -14.85 -16.39 5.77
N GLU A 224 -14.87 -16.46 4.44
CA GLU A 224 -13.72 -16.90 3.63
C GLU A 224 -12.46 -16.04 3.86
N TYR A 225 -12.64 -14.74 4.12
CA TYR A 225 -11.53 -13.86 4.47
C TYR A 225 -10.96 -14.17 5.85
N LYS A 226 -11.83 -14.40 6.87
CA LYS A 226 -11.36 -14.79 8.21
C LYS A 226 -10.62 -16.10 8.17
N ASP A 227 -11.15 -17.11 7.48
CA ASP A 227 -10.52 -18.41 7.33
C ASP A 227 -9.15 -18.30 6.62
N ALA A 228 -9.08 -17.55 5.52
CA ALA A 228 -7.83 -17.31 4.80
C ALA A 228 -6.79 -16.52 5.64
N ARG A 229 -7.26 -15.56 6.45
CA ARG A 229 -6.41 -14.81 7.39
C ARG A 229 -5.87 -15.73 8.48
N ASP A 230 -6.73 -16.53 9.11
CA ASP A 230 -6.35 -17.41 10.22
C ASP A 230 -5.39 -18.51 9.74
N GLN A 231 -5.59 -19.02 8.52
CA GLN A 231 -4.68 -19.95 7.86
C GLN A 231 -3.31 -19.32 7.59
N MET A 232 -3.29 -18.08 7.05
CA MET A 232 -2.05 -17.36 6.78
C MET A 232 -1.32 -16.95 8.07
N MET A 233 -2.05 -16.55 9.12
CA MET A 233 -1.44 -16.27 10.43
C MET A 233 -0.80 -17.51 11.01
N GLY A 234 -1.43 -18.69 10.89
CA GLY A 234 -0.84 -19.97 11.29
C GLY A 234 0.44 -20.31 10.51
N GLU A 235 0.46 -20.07 9.21
CA GLU A 235 1.66 -20.28 8.38
C GLU A 235 2.80 -19.33 8.78
N ILE A 236 2.50 -18.05 9.03
CA ILE A 236 3.47 -17.05 9.49
C ILE A 236 4.00 -17.40 10.89
N GLU A 237 3.16 -17.84 11.81
CA GLU A 237 3.58 -18.27 13.14
C GLU A 237 4.52 -19.49 13.08
N GLN A 238 4.21 -20.48 12.25
CA GLN A 238 5.10 -21.65 12.04
C GLN A 238 6.44 -21.24 11.43
N GLU A 239 6.43 -20.32 10.46
CA GLU A 239 7.66 -19.81 9.86
C GLU A 239 8.48 -19.00 10.86
N CYS A 240 7.83 -18.17 11.69
CA CYS A 240 8.50 -17.45 12.77
C CYS A 240 9.13 -18.37 13.82
N GLU A 241 8.47 -19.46 14.19
CA GLU A 241 9.04 -20.47 15.10
C GLU A 241 10.24 -21.17 14.47
N GLY A 242 10.16 -21.55 13.20
CA GLY A 242 11.29 -22.09 12.44
C GLY A 242 12.49 -21.13 12.43
N LYS A 243 12.26 -19.84 12.21
CA LYS A 243 13.31 -18.81 12.23
C LYS A 243 13.93 -18.62 13.61
N LYS A 244 13.12 -18.69 14.69
CA LYS A 244 13.64 -18.63 16.07
C LYS A 244 14.55 -19.82 16.36
N ALA A 245 14.19 -21.01 15.92
CA ALA A 245 15.03 -22.20 16.07
C ALA A 245 16.37 -22.07 15.31
N GLU A 246 16.36 -21.55 14.08
CA GLU A 246 17.58 -21.25 13.31
C GLU A 246 18.49 -20.23 14.00
N ILE A 247 17.93 -19.19 14.58
CA ILE A 247 18.69 -18.17 15.35
C ILE A 247 19.37 -18.82 16.57
N GLU A 248 18.72 -19.73 17.25
CA GLU A 248 19.30 -20.43 18.39
C GLU A 248 20.46 -21.35 17.99
N ILE A 249 20.32 -22.07 16.86
CA ILE A 249 21.41 -22.86 16.26
C ILE A 249 22.60 -21.96 15.90
N LEU A 250 22.36 -20.76 15.37
CA LEU A 250 23.41 -19.80 15.03
C LEU A 250 24.17 -19.32 16.26
N LYS A 251 23.48 -19.04 17.38
CA LYS A 251 24.10 -18.63 18.65
C LYS A 251 24.94 -19.73 19.26
N THR A 252 24.47 -20.97 19.24
CA THR A 252 25.24 -22.12 19.73
C THR A 252 26.50 -22.33 18.90
N THR A 253 26.39 -22.20 17.58
CA THR A 253 27.49 -22.28 16.63
C THR A 253 28.54 -21.19 16.87
N GLU A 254 28.14 -19.93 17.11
CA GLU A 254 29.05 -18.82 17.48
C GLU A 254 29.85 -19.13 18.75
N THR A 255 29.18 -19.75 19.73
CA THR A 255 29.82 -20.10 21.01
C THR A 255 30.86 -21.20 20.82
N GLU A 256 30.59 -22.21 19.99
CA GLU A 256 31.55 -23.27 19.63
C GLU A 256 32.77 -22.73 18.86
N LEU A 257 32.53 -21.77 17.95
CA LEU A 257 33.58 -21.07 17.22
C LEU A 257 34.53 -20.33 18.14
N LYS A 258 34.00 -19.57 19.12
CA LYS A 258 34.80 -18.88 20.15
C LYS A 258 35.67 -19.85 20.94
N LYS A 259 35.12 -21.00 21.34
CA LYS A 259 35.86 -22.05 22.02
C LYS A 259 36.99 -22.66 21.16
N SER A 260 36.73 -22.86 19.87
CA SER A 260 37.71 -23.42 18.91
C SER A 260 38.88 -22.45 18.68
N VAL A 261 38.62 -21.14 18.60
CA VAL A 261 39.69 -20.13 18.48
C VAL A 261 40.59 -20.09 19.71
N ALA A 262 40.00 -20.27 20.90
CA ALA A 262 40.79 -20.28 22.16
C ALA A 262 41.76 -21.48 22.26
N LYS A 263 41.58 -22.53 21.49
CA LYS A 263 42.44 -23.73 21.51
C LYS A 263 43.64 -23.71 20.56
N ILE A 264 43.81 -22.63 19.76
CA ILE A 264 44.88 -22.56 18.75
C ILE A 264 46.26 -22.84 19.35
N GLY A 265 46.56 -22.23 20.48
CA GLY A 265 47.88 -22.39 21.13
C GLY A 265 48.14 -23.81 21.66
N THR A 266 47.11 -24.47 22.22
CA THR A 266 47.20 -25.85 22.72
C THR A 266 47.35 -26.85 21.59
N GLU A 267 46.63 -26.69 20.50
CA GLU A 267 46.70 -27.54 19.33
C GLU A 267 48.02 -27.42 18.57
N ALA A 268 48.62 -26.24 18.53
CA ALA A 268 49.95 -26.03 17.97
C ALA A 268 51.04 -26.82 18.74
N ALA A 269 50.93 -26.86 20.05
CA ALA A 269 51.84 -27.62 20.90
C ALA A 269 51.64 -29.15 20.71
N GLU A 270 50.38 -29.61 20.58
CA GLU A 270 50.08 -31.04 20.33
C GLU A 270 50.60 -31.50 18.95
N ILE A 271 50.47 -30.68 17.89
CA ILE A 271 50.98 -30.97 16.57
C ILE A 271 52.50 -31.10 16.60
N ALA A 272 53.21 -30.22 17.31
CA ALA A 272 54.65 -30.25 17.46
C ALA A 272 55.10 -31.56 18.15
N LYS A 273 54.35 -32.01 19.20
CA LYS A 273 54.60 -33.23 19.93
C LYS A 273 54.35 -34.48 19.06
N GLN A 274 53.31 -34.50 18.23
CA GLN A 274 53.03 -35.60 17.28
C GLN A 274 54.14 -35.78 16.22
N GLU A 275 54.86 -34.73 15.85
CA GLU A 275 56.04 -34.80 14.96
C GLU A 275 57.29 -35.26 15.69
N GLY A 276 57.21 -35.69 16.94
CA GLY A 276 58.34 -36.18 17.70
C GLY A 276 59.33 -35.08 18.16
N LYS A 277 58.87 -33.83 18.20
CA LYS A 277 59.68 -32.67 18.58
C LYS A 277 59.07 -32.05 19.83
N ASP A 278 59.86 -32.11 20.90
CA ASP A 278 59.51 -31.43 22.14
C ASP A 278 59.84 -29.92 21.94
N ILE A 279 58.85 -29.18 21.46
CA ILE A 279 58.99 -27.76 21.17
C ILE A 279 58.05 -26.96 22.02
N GLN A 280 58.63 -26.15 22.88
CA GLN A 280 57.86 -25.14 23.62
C GLN A 280 57.37 -24.04 22.65
N ILE A 281 56.04 -23.86 22.54
CA ILE A 281 55.48 -22.76 21.78
C ILE A 281 55.53 -21.51 22.62
N LEU A 282 56.25 -20.47 22.11
CA LEU A 282 56.42 -19.23 22.86
C LEU A 282 55.06 -18.50 23.01
N SER A 283 54.78 -18.07 24.22
CA SER A 283 53.65 -17.15 24.52
C SER A 283 53.94 -15.74 24.04
N VAL A 284 52.92 -14.91 23.92
CA VAL A 284 53.05 -13.50 23.51
C VAL A 284 53.99 -12.75 24.49
N LYS A 285 53.99 -13.11 25.79
CA LYS A 285 54.93 -12.52 26.76
C LYS A 285 56.38 -12.90 26.51
N GLU A 286 56.64 -14.13 26.16
CA GLU A 286 57.99 -14.64 25.88
C GLU A 286 58.49 -14.06 24.55
N ILE A 287 57.60 -13.94 23.52
CA ILE A 287 57.96 -13.28 22.25
C ILE A 287 58.35 -11.80 22.48
N ASN A 288 57.59 -11.09 23.32
CA ASN A 288 57.86 -9.70 23.61
C ASN A 288 59.12 -9.50 24.51
N ALA A 289 59.53 -10.54 25.22
CA ALA A 289 60.75 -10.52 26.05
C ALA A 289 62.04 -10.77 25.28
N ILE A 290 61.97 -11.18 24.04
CA ILE A 290 63.15 -11.40 23.14
C ILE A 290 63.87 -10.09 22.94
N GLN A 291 65.15 -10.05 23.37
CA GLN A 291 65.97 -8.86 23.23
C GLN A 291 66.40 -8.64 21.79
N THR A 292 66.19 -7.45 21.30
CA THR A 292 66.59 -7.02 19.97
C THR A 292 67.61 -5.89 20.03
N ALA A 293 68.65 -5.93 19.20
CA ALA A 293 69.59 -4.83 19.06
C ALA A 293 69.53 -4.26 17.66
N LYS A 294 69.75 -2.94 17.53
CA LYS A 294 69.87 -2.31 16.20
C LYS A 294 71.23 -2.65 15.58
N THR A 295 71.25 -2.88 14.26
CA THR A 295 72.51 -3.03 13.53
C THR A 295 73.34 -1.77 13.57
N LYS A 296 74.64 -1.90 13.78
CA LYS A 296 75.57 -0.75 13.89
C LYS A 296 75.86 -0.04 12.57
N PHE A 297 75.49 -0.60 11.44
CA PHE A 297 75.72 -0.06 10.11
C PHE A 297 74.51 -0.14 9.20
N GLY A 298 74.00 1.01 8.80
CA GLY A 298 73.36 1.31 7.51
C GLY A 298 71.94 0.83 7.21
N HIS A 299 71.31 -0.08 7.97
CA HIS A 299 69.97 -0.58 7.67
C HIS A 299 69.02 -0.34 8.87
N SER A 300 68.23 0.68 8.75
CA SER A 300 67.28 1.10 9.80
C SER A 300 66.09 0.14 10.03
N ASP A 301 65.92 -0.82 9.12
CA ASP A 301 64.84 -1.80 9.05
C ASP A 301 65.25 -3.20 9.57
N GLN A 302 66.51 -3.37 10.00
CA GLN A 302 67.00 -4.66 10.51
C GLN A 302 67.25 -4.63 12.01
N VAL A 303 66.88 -5.71 12.68
CA VAL A 303 67.16 -5.92 14.08
C VAL A 303 67.95 -7.22 14.28
N LEU A 304 68.95 -7.18 15.21
CA LEU A 304 69.68 -8.37 15.62
C LEU A 304 68.93 -9.11 16.68
N VAL A 305 68.75 -10.42 16.50
CA VAL A 305 68.16 -11.35 17.45
C VAL A 305 69.18 -12.46 17.67
N ASN A 306 69.27 -13.03 18.86
CA ASN A 306 70.16 -14.15 19.11
C ASN A 306 69.71 -15.38 18.28
N GLU A 307 70.65 -16.21 17.86
CA GLU A 307 70.39 -17.33 16.95
C GLU A 307 69.42 -18.36 17.51
N GLU A 308 69.48 -18.64 18.82
CA GLU A 308 68.62 -19.60 19.50
C GLU A 308 67.17 -19.04 19.56
N ASP A 309 67.01 -17.77 19.96
CA ASP A 309 65.69 -17.12 19.97
C ASP A 309 65.08 -17.08 18.56
N PHE A 310 65.90 -16.81 17.53
CA PHE A 310 65.45 -16.81 16.14
C PHE A 310 64.99 -18.21 15.72
N LYS A 311 65.74 -19.26 16.07
CA LYS A 311 65.31 -20.66 15.79
C LYS A 311 64.03 -21.00 16.50
N HIS A 312 63.85 -20.57 17.77
CA HIS A 312 62.62 -20.76 18.55
C HIS A 312 61.44 -20.00 17.92
N LEU A 313 61.60 -18.74 17.55
CA LEU A 313 60.59 -17.97 16.86
C LEU A 313 60.17 -18.65 15.53
N LYS A 314 61.12 -19.06 14.74
CA LYS A 314 60.84 -19.72 13.44
C LYS A 314 60.06 -21.06 13.60
N ARG A 315 60.39 -21.83 14.64
CA ARG A 315 59.65 -23.07 14.96
C ARG A 315 58.24 -22.75 15.48
N THR A 316 58.12 -21.82 16.43
CA THR A 316 56.81 -21.35 16.92
C THR A 316 55.94 -20.88 15.77
N ALA A 317 56.46 -20.02 14.91
CA ALA A 317 55.71 -19.51 13.74
C ALA A 317 55.25 -20.64 12.80
N LYS A 318 56.10 -21.65 12.55
CA LYS A 318 55.73 -22.80 11.69
C LYS A 318 54.57 -23.56 12.26
N TYR A 319 54.62 -23.97 13.53
CA TYR A 319 53.59 -24.83 14.12
C TYR A 319 52.29 -24.08 14.46
N VAL A 320 52.42 -22.83 14.90
CA VAL A 320 51.24 -21.92 15.06
C VAL A 320 50.58 -21.68 13.69
N GLY A 321 51.36 -21.47 12.63
CA GLY A 321 50.82 -21.33 11.27
C GLY A 321 50.04 -22.56 10.79
N ILE A 322 50.56 -23.79 11.06
CA ILE A 322 49.86 -25.05 10.73
C ILE A 322 48.56 -25.18 11.55
N ALA A 323 48.60 -24.94 12.87
CA ALA A 323 47.44 -25.00 13.73
C ALA A 323 46.37 -23.98 13.30
N ILE A 324 46.78 -22.73 13.00
CA ILE A 324 45.90 -21.68 12.49
C ILE A 324 45.22 -22.15 11.20
N GLN A 325 45.95 -22.72 10.23
CA GLN A 325 45.34 -23.17 8.99
C GLN A 325 44.33 -24.30 9.21
N ARG A 326 44.66 -25.29 10.11
CA ARG A 326 43.75 -26.37 10.45
C ARG A 326 42.44 -25.91 11.10
N ILE A 327 42.50 -24.88 11.97
CA ILE A 327 41.33 -24.35 12.66
C ILE A 327 40.59 -23.34 11.78
N LEU A 328 41.31 -22.43 11.10
CA LEU A 328 40.68 -21.37 10.31
C LEU A 328 39.96 -21.87 9.07
N LYS A 329 40.45 -22.93 8.39
CA LYS A 329 39.80 -23.43 7.17
C LYS A 329 38.35 -23.85 7.43
N PRO A 330 38.03 -24.79 8.35
CA PRO A 330 36.65 -25.15 8.64
C PRO A 330 35.81 -24.02 9.22
N LEU A 331 36.44 -23.07 9.95
CA LEU A 331 35.78 -21.86 10.45
C LEU A 331 35.38 -20.93 9.31
N LYS A 332 36.27 -20.72 8.36
CA LYS A 332 35.99 -19.91 7.17
C LYS A 332 34.82 -20.48 6.35
N ASP A 333 34.85 -21.80 6.12
CA ASP A 333 33.80 -22.51 5.41
C ASP A 333 32.45 -22.39 6.16
N LYS A 334 32.48 -22.45 7.50
CA LYS A 334 31.28 -22.28 8.32
C LYS A 334 30.75 -20.86 8.31
N ILE A 335 31.62 -19.85 8.36
CA ILE A 335 31.26 -18.42 8.25
C ILE A 335 30.61 -18.14 6.89
N GLU A 336 31.13 -18.69 5.80
CA GLU A 336 30.58 -18.51 4.46
C GLU A 336 29.17 -19.09 4.34
N ARG A 337 28.94 -20.30 4.88
CA ARG A 337 27.60 -20.92 4.96
C ARG A 337 26.64 -20.08 5.80
N LEU A 338 27.08 -19.59 6.96
CA LEU A 338 26.28 -18.72 7.84
C LEU A 338 25.91 -17.41 7.16
N ASN A 339 26.83 -16.79 6.47
CA ASN A 339 26.57 -15.54 5.73
C ASN A 339 25.53 -15.77 4.61
N THR A 340 25.61 -16.90 3.91
CA THR A 340 24.61 -17.27 2.91
C THR A 340 23.23 -17.46 3.55
N THR A 341 23.16 -18.15 4.69
CA THR A 341 21.91 -18.33 5.42
C THR A 341 21.34 -17.02 5.90
N ILE A 342 22.16 -16.13 6.48
CA ILE A 342 21.74 -14.78 6.92
C ILE A 342 21.18 -13.97 5.76
N THR A 343 21.81 -14.04 4.59
CA THR A 343 21.33 -13.32 3.39
C THR A 343 19.96 -13.83 2.95
N ASN A 344 19.78 -15.14 2.91
CA ASN A 344 18.51 -15.76 2.57
C ASN A 344 17.41 -15.41 3.59
N LEU A 345 17.73 -15.46 4.89
CA LEU A 345 16.80 -15.08 5.96
C LEU A 345 16.40 -13.61 5.88
N LYS A 346 17.32 -12.72 5.61
CA LYS A 346 17.03 -11.27 5.41
C LYS A 346 16.05 -11.07 4.25
N GLN A 347 16.24 -11.80 3.15
CA GLN A 347 15.32 -11.71 2.00
C GLN A 347 13.92 -12.24 2.35
N GLN A 348 13.84 -13.34 3.09
CA GLN A 348 12.55 -13.90 3.53
C GLN A 348 11.82 -12.95 4.50
N VAL A 349 12.53 -12.37 5.47
CA VAL A 349 11.97 -11.36 6.39
C VAL A 349 11.44 -10.16 5.61
N LYS A 350 12.17 -9.68 4.61
CA LYS A 350 11.70 -8.61 3.75
C LYS A 350 10.40 -8.97 3.02
N ASN A 351 10.35 -10.15 2.39
CA ASN A 351 9.16 -10.61 1.67
C ASN A 351 7.94 -10.76 2.60
N LEU A 352 8.14 -11.22 3.84
CA LEU A 352 7.09 -11.32 4.85
C LEU A 352 6.61 -9.94 5.32
N SER A 353 7.53 -9.00 5.54
CA SER A 353 7.19 -7.61 5.88
C SER A 353 6.34 -6.96 4.79
N ASP A 354 6.71 -7.14 3.53
CA ASP A 354 5.95 -6.64 2.39
C ASP A 354 4.54 -7.26 2.34
N SER A 355 4.43 -8.57 2.64
CA SER A 355 3.15 -9.28 2.70
C SER A 355 2.25 -8.81 3.85
N ILE A 356 2.84 -8.50 5.02
CA ILE A 356 2.11 -7.93 6.17
C ILE A 356 1.56 -6.55 5.82
N ALA A 357 2.38 -5.67 5.24
CA ALA A 357 1.95 -4.34 4.85
C ALA A 357 0.82 -4.36 3.80
N ASP A 358 0.82 -5.34 2.88
CA ASP A 358 -0.29 -5.56 1.95
C ASP A 358 -1.57 -5.98 2.69
N LYS A 359 -1.44 -6.82 3.72
CA LYS A 359 -2.59 -7.29 4.51
C LYS A 359 -3.19 -6.22 5.40
N ASP A 360 -2.37 -5.38 5.99
CA ASP A 360 -2.85 -4.26 6.81
C ASP A 360 -3.69 -3.29 5.97
N ARG A 361 -3.29 -3.03 4.72
CA ARG A 361 -4.08 -2.22 3.79
C ARG A 361 -5.41 -2.89 3.42
N ASP A 362 -5.42 -4.22 3.20
CA ASP A 362 -6.64 -4.97 2.94
C ASP A 362 -7.61 -4.93 4.15
N ILE A 363 -7.07 -4.98 5.37
CA ILE A 363 -7.84 -4.86 6.63
C ILE A 363 -8.46 -3.47 6.77
N GLU A 364 -7.72 -2.42 6.47
CA GLU A 364 -8.23 -1.03 6.54
C GLU A 364 -9.37 -0.82 5.54
N ASP A 365 -9.24 -1.26 4.27
CA ASP A 365 -10.32 -1.20 3.26
C ASP A 365 -11.58 -1.97 3.71
N LEU A 366 -11.40 -3.15 4.29
CA LEU A 366 -12.52 -3.95 4.78
C LEU A 366 -13.18 -3.33 6.00
N SER A 367 -12.43 -2.72 6.90
CA SER A 367 -12.94 -2.01 8.06
C SER A 367 -13.80 -0.82 7.64
N ASP A 368 -13.33 -0.01 6.68
CA ASP A 368 -14.07 1.12 6.12
C ASP A 368 -15.37 0.66 5.41
N ARG A 369 -15.32 -0.46 4.71
CA ARG A 369 -16.49 -1.05 4.04
C ARG A 369 -17.50 -1.59 5.05
N LEU A 370 -17.05 -2.20 6.13
CA LEU A 370 -17.90 -2.69 7.21
C LEU A 370 -18.60 -1.52 7.92
N ALA A 371 -17.90 -0.43 8.20
CA ALA A 371 -18.45 0.78 8.78
C ALA A 371 -19.55 1.39 7.89
N ASN A 372 -19.30 1.46 6.57
CA ASN A 372 -20.27 1.94 5.59
C ASN A 372 -21.51 1.03 5.52
N MET A 373 -21.33 -0.29 5.51
CA MET A 373 -22.46 -1.25 5.53
C MET A 373 -23.27 -1.16 6.82
N THR A 374 -22.63 -0.95 7.95
CA THR A 374 -23.28 -0.78 9.25
C THR A 374 -24.16 0.49 9.26
N THR A 375 -23.63 1.58 8.69
CA THR A 375 -24.36 2.85 8.52
C THR A 375 -25.59 2.66 7.63
N ILE A 376 -25.42 2.05 6.45
CA ILE A 376 -26.51 1.76 5.50
C ILE A 376 -27.56 0.84 6.17
N ASN A 377 -27.13 -0.16 6.91
CA ASN A 377 -28.07 -1.06 7.60
C ASN A 377 -28.87 -0.34 8.69
N SER A 378 -28.23 0.56 9.44
CA SER A 378 -28.90 1.39 10.45
C SER A 378 -29.92 2.35 9.83
N GLU A 379 -29.61 2.95 8.67
CA GLU A 379 -30.52 3.79 7.91
C GLU A 379 -31.72 2.97 7.36
N ASN A 380 -31.44 1.80 6.79
CA ASN A 380 -32.48 0.89 6.32
C ASN A 380 -33.42 0.43 7.46
N GLN A 381 -32.89 0.17 8.65
CA GLN A 381 -33.70 -0.13 9.82
C GLN A 381 -34.57 1.06 10.23
N ARG A 382 -34.01 2.30 10.21
CA ARG A 382 -34.82 3.52 10.50
C ARG A 382 -35.94 3.71 9.48
N VAL A 383 -35.63 3.51 8.19
CA VAL A 383 -36.64 3.57 7.12
C VAL A 383 -37.71 2.50 7.31
N ARG A 384 -37.28 1.27 7.59
CA ARG A 384 -38.23 0.15 7.85
C ARG A 384 -39.14 0.44 9.04
N MET A 385 -38.63 0.99 10.14
CA MET A 385 -39.46 1.39 11.28
C MET A 385 -40.42 2.54 10.93
N LYS A 386 -39.99 3.51 10.07
CA LYS A 386 -40.87 4.57 9.57
C LYS A 386 -42.05 4.01 8.77
N TYR A 387 -41.75 3.11 7.82
CA TYR A 387 -42.79 2.45 7.01
C TYR A 387 -43.71 1.57 7.88
N GLN A 388 -43.17 0.86 8.85
CA GLN A 388 -43.99 0.05 9.76
C GLN A 388 -44.97 0.94 10.54
N ARG A 389 -44.54 2.06 11.12
CA ARG A 389 -45.42 3.03 11.80
C ARG A 389 -46.49 3.60 10.87
N TYR A 390 -46.15 3.87 9.61
CA TYR A 390 -47.09 4.35 8.62
C TYR A 390 -48.14 3.27 8.26
N ILE A 391 -47.72 2.04 8.07
CA ILE A 391 -48.58 0.89 7.83
C ILE A 391 -49.54 0.70 9.04
N ASP A 392 -49.00 0.72 10.25
CA ASP A 392 -49.79 0.58 11.46
C ASP A 392 -50.87 1.70 11.59
N TYR A 393 -50.51 2.93 11.25
CA TYR A 393 -51.42 4.07 11.17
C TYR A 393 -52.51 3.85 10.12
N CYS A 394 -52.14 3.48 8.90
CA CYS A 394 -53.11 3.19 7.84
C CYS A 394 -54.04 2.04 8.20
N MET A 395 -53.51 0.97 8.78
CA MET A 395 -54.32 -0.16 9.27
C MET A 395 -55.31 0.24 10.36
N LYS A 396 -54.91 1.16 11.26
CA LYS A 396 -55.78 1.69 12.30
C LYS A 396 -56.93 2.55 11.70
N GLU A 397 -56.61 3.40 10.75
CA GLU A 397 -57.63 4.23 10.05
C GLU A 397 -58.57 3.38 9.16
N CYS A 398 -58.07 2.37 8.48
CA CYS A 398 -58.90 1.42 7.73
C CYS A 398 -59.87 0.67 8.63
N ARG A 399 -59.43 0.18 9.80
CA ARG A 399 -60.31 -0.48 10.79
C ARG A 399 -61.39 0.48 11.32
N LYS A 400 -61.01 1.73 11.57
CA LYS A 400 -61.93 2.78 12.05
C LYS A 400 -63.04 3.08 11.07
N ASN A 401 -62.74 3.00 9.76
CA ASN A 401 -63.63 3.28 8.65
C ASN A 401 -64.33 2.01 8.08
N GLY A 402 -64.21 0.85 8.74
CA GLY A 402 -64.83 -0.42 8.29
C GLY A 402 -64.25 -1.01 6.99
N VAL A 403 -63.03 -0.58 6.59
CA VAL A 403 -62.39 -1.07 5.37
C VAL A 403 -61.70 -2.40 5.68
N LYS A 404 -61.99 -3.44 4.88
CA LYS A 404 -61.31 -4.74 5.00
C LYS A 404 -59.85 -4.64 4.59
N ILE A 405 -58.94 -4.97 5.46
CA ILE A 405 -57.49 -5.03 5.17
C ILE A 405 -57.17 -6.43 4.67
N LEU A 406 -56.66 -6.55 3.47
CA LEU A 406 -56.15 -7.80 2.91
C LEU A 406 -54.82 -8.17 3.56
N THR A 407 -54.62 -9.44 3.87
CA THR A 407 -53.29 -9.96 4.24
C THR A 407 -52.39 -9.99 3.00
N VAL A 408 -51.09 -10.05 3.22
CA VAL A 408 -50.09 -10.15 2.11
C VAL A 408 -50.40 -11.35 1.22
N ASP A 409 -50.86 -12.46 1.78
CA ASP A 409 -51.23 -13.68 1.04
C ASP A 409 -52.50 -13.50 0.23
N GLU A 410 -53.51 -12.80 0.74
CA GLU A 410 -54.74 -12.46 0.02
C GLU A 410 -54.48 -11.50 -1.13
N PHE A 411 -53.64 -10.48 -0.90
CA PHE A 411 -53.17 -9.54 -1.95
C PHE A 411 -52.37 -10.26 -3.05
N SER A 412 -51.42 -11.13 -2.68
CA SER A 412 -50.60 -11.89 -3.62
C SER A 412 -51.39 -12.89 -4.45
N ARG A 413 -52.47 -13.45 -3.93
CA ARG A 413 -53.42 -14.31 -4.68
C ARG A 413 -54.31 -13.51 -5.62
N GLY A 414 -54.76 -12.33 -5.23
CA GLY A 414 -55.50 -11.40 -6.06
C GLY A 414 -54.70 -10.93 -7.25
N ALA A 415 -53.50 -10.46 -7.01
CA ALA A 415 -52.58 -9.99 -8.08
C ALA A 415 -52.19 -11.07 -9.09
N ARG A 416 -52.13 -12.36 -8.72
CA ARG A 416 -51.93 -13.47 -9.65
C ARG A 416 -53.14 -13.74 -10.55
N ASN A 417 -54.36 -13.55 -10.06
CA ASN A 417 -55.56 -13.74 -10.84
C ASN A 417 -55.82 -12.64 -11.86
N ASP A 418 -55.33 -11.42 -11.59
CA ASP A 418 -55.42 -10.27 -12.53
C ASP A 418 -54.35 -10.32 -13.63
N LEU A 419 -53.28 -11.11 -13.48
CA LEU A 419 -52.25 -11.36 -14.50
C LEU A 419 -52.56 -12.51 -15.46
N ILE A 420 -53.67 -13.27 -15.19
CA ILE A 420 -54.11 -14.43 -15.97
C ILE A 420 -55.40 -14.10 -16.75
N ARG A 421 -55.98 -12.92 -16.58
CA ARG A 421 -57.03 -12.35 -17.44
C ARG A 421 -56.46 -11.30 -18.40
#